data_655a19f876de05927209142343154653
#
_entry.id   655a19f876de05927209142343154653
#
_cell.length_a   1.000
_cell.length_b   1.000
_cell.length_c   1.000
_cell.angle_alpha   90.00
_cell.angle_beta   90.00
_cell.angle_gamma   90.00
#
_symmetry.space_group_name_H-M   'P 1'
#
loop_
_entity.id
_entity.type
_entity.pdbx_description
1 polymer ?
#
loop_
_entity_poly.entity_id
_entity_poly.type
_entity_poly.pdbx_seq_one_letter_code
_entity_poly.pdbx_strand_id
1 'polypeptide(L)'
;SDIIYKASMIGITEDGIADELPQSTNDLHFFDIGTKNYAEVSGKEIEQRDALVSAIKKKERDIQNYKEAFRYLIEEVAYTWFNRLIAIRFMEVNDYLPSGVRVLSSENKAKKEPDLVTAPFDTDLEFTSSEQDKIIQLKDDNELDELFRILFIKQCNKLHDILPDLFEKTDDYSELLLTIPFTDP
;
A
#
# COMPACT_ATOMS: atom_id res chain seq x y z
N SER A 1 8.80 2.50 12.05
CA SER A 1 7.75 1.69 11.46
C SER A 1 7.89 1.67 9.94
N ASP A 2 7.37 0.67 9.32
CA ASP A 2 7.54 0.40 7.88
C ASP A 2 6.94 1.51 6.99
N ILE A 3 5.85 2.15 7.46
CA ILE A 3 5.23 3.30 6.78
C ILE A 3 6.20 4.48 6.71
N ILE A 4 6.89 4.80 7.81
CA ILE A 4 7.91 5.86 7.85
C ILE A 4 9.07 5.52 6.91
N TYR A 5 9.52 4.27 6.93
CA TYR A 5 10.57 3.81 6.03
C TYR A 5 10.13 3.93 4.56
N LYS A 6 8.92 3.50 4.23
CA LYS A 6 8.38 3.63 2.86
C LYS A 6 8.30 5.11 2.43
N ALA A 7 7.86 6.00 3.32
CA ALA A 7 7.85 7.44 3.04
C ALA A 7 9.27 7.98 2.78
N SER A 8 10.27 7.55 3.56
CA SER A 8 11.66 7.97 3.35
C SER A 8 12.22 7.50 2.00
N MET A 9 11.81 6.32 1.53
CA MET A 9 12.21 5.77 0.23
C MET A 9 11.66 6.55 -0.98
N ILE A 10 10.67 7.40 -0.77
CA ILE A 10 10.13 8.33 -1.79
C ILE A 10 10.49 9.79 -1.50
N GLY A 11 11.48 10.01 -0.65
CA GLY A 11 12.00 11.35 -0.34
C GLY A 11 11.13 12.18 0.59
N ILE A 12 10.32 11.56 1.46
CA ILE A 12 9.47 12.27 2.42
C ILE A 12 9.80 11.76 3.84
N THR A 13 10.30 12.66 4.68
CA THR A 13 10.73 12.35 6.05
C THR A 13 10.12 13.34 7.05
N GLU A 14 10.34 13.11 8.34
CA GLU A 14 9.92 14.05 9.38
C GLU A 14 10.74 15.36 9.36
N ASP A 15 11.87 15.39 8.66
CA ASP A 15 12.74 16.57 8.55
C ASP A 15 12.45 17.40 7.30
N GLY A 16 11.73 16.84 6.32
CA GLY A 16 11.33 17.56 5.12
C GLY A 16 10.97 16.67 3.94
N ILE A 17 10.67 17.34 2.84
CA ILE A 17 10.31 16.76 1.55
C ILE A 17 11.44 17.01 0.59
N ALA A 18 11.99 15.95 -0.01
CA ALA A 18 13.04 16.06 -1.01
C ALA A 18 12.53 16.76 -2.28
N ASP A 19 13.37 17.62 -2.83
CA ASP A 19 13.12 18.27 -4.11
C ASP A 19 13.29 17.29 -5.26
N GLU A 20 12.51 17.49 -6.31
CA GLU A 20 12.63 16.75 -7.54
C GLU A 20 13.95 17.10 -8.25
N LEU A 21 14.64 16.06 -8.72
CA LEU A 21 15.94 16.23 -9.41
C LEU A 21 15.74 16.61 -10.88
N PRO A 22 16.69 17.40 -11.47
CA PRO A 22 16.58 17.91 -12.84
C PRO A 22 16.47 16.83 -13.93
N GLN A 23 16.96 15.60 -13.67
CA GLN A 23 16.88 14.50 -14.62
C GLN A 23 15.49 13.86 -14.71
N SER A 24 14.54 14.29 -13.90
CA SER A 24 13.15 13.80 -13.95
C SER A 24 12.51 14.08 -15.30
N THR A 25 11.64 13.15 -15.71
CA THR A 25 10.79 13.25 -16.90
C THR A 25 9.32 13.22 -16.49
N ASN A 26 8.39 13.36 -17.45
CA ASN A 26 6.95 13.30 -17.14
C ASN A 26 6.52 11.94 -16.56
N ASP A 27 7.21 10.86 -16.92
CA ASP A 27 6.83 9.49 -16.56
C ASP A 27 7.69 8.88 -15.45
N LEU A 28 8.82 9.55 -15.11
CA LEU A 28 9.77 9.06 -14.12
C LEU A 28 10.38 10.22 -13.35
N HIS A 29 10.05 10.32 -12.07
CA HIS A 29 10.53 11.34 -11.17
C HIS A 29 11.63 10.80 -10.26
N PHE A 30 12.66 11.61 -10.06
CA PHE A 30 13.79 11.30 -9.19
C PHE A 30 13.86 12.29 -8.03
N PHE A 31 14.13 11.78 -6.83
CA PHE A 31 14.27 12.58 -5.63
C PHE A 31 15.56 12.20 -4.89
N ASP A 32 16.26 13.19 -4.36
CA ASP A 32 17.47 12.98 -3.55
C ASP A 32 17.06 12.52 -2.14
N ILE A 33 17.42 11.29 -1.79
CA ILE A 33 17.14 10.71 -0.46
C ILE A 33 18.37 10.70 0.45
N GLY A 34 19.39 11.49 0.13
CA GLY A 34 20.58 11.63 0.95
C GLY A 34 21.54 10.43 0.90
N THR A 35 21.36 9.52 -0.04
CA THR A 35 22.23 8.37 -0.30
C THR A 35 22.86 8.48 -1.69
N LYS A 36 23.71 7.52 -2.09
CA LYS A 36 24.19 7.45 -3.47
C LYS A 36 23.12 7.07 -4.48
N ASN A 37 21.99 6.57 -4.00
CA ASN A 37 20.84 6.19 -4.80
C ASN A 37 19.77 7.29 -4.74
N TYR A 38 19.03 7.44 -5.82
CA TYR A 38 17.87 8.31 -5.89
C TYR A 38 16.59 7.53 -5.61
N ALA A 39 15.58 8.21 -5.06
CA ALA A 39 14.24 7.67 -5.08
C ALA A 39 13.71 7.79 -6.52
N GLU A 40 13.14 6.71 -7.03
CA GLU A 40 12.48 6.66 -8.33
C GLU A 40 10.96 6.47 -8.10
N VAL A 41 10.17 7.36 -8.71
CA VAL A 41 8.72 7.33 -8.62
C VAL A 41 8.15 7.41 -10.03
N SER A 42 7.29 6.47 -10.39
CA SER A 42 6.74 6.35 -11.75
C SER A 42 5.26 6.00 -11.77
N GLY A 43 4.61 6.26 -12.90
CA GLY A 43 3.22 5.90 -13.13
C GLY A 43 2.27 6.52 -12.09
N LYS A 44 1.34 5.73 -11.60
CA LYS A 44 0.34 6.14 -10.59
C LYS A 44 0.98 6.65 -9.29
N GLU A 45 2.16 6.17 -8.94
CA GLU A 45 2.86 6.59 -7.71
C GLU A 45 3.26 8.06 -7.72
N ILE A 46 3.44 8.67 -8.89
CA ILE A 46 3.71 10.13 -9.03
C ILE A 46 2.54 10.92 -8.45
N GLU A 47 1.31 10.61 -8.88
CA GLU A 47 0.11 11.28 -8.40
C GLU A 47 -0.14 11.00 -6.91
N GLN A 48 0.11 9.78 -6.47
CA GLN A 48 -0.04 9.40 -5.06
C GLN A 48 0.96 10.13 -4.16
N ARG A 49 2.21 10.27 -4.61
CA ARG A 49 3.22 11.05 -3.88
C ARG A 49 2.85 12.54 -3.82
N ASP A 50 2.40 13.12 -4.91
CA ASP A 50 1.95 14.51 -4.97
C ASP A 50 0.76 14.76 -4.04
N ALA A 51 -0.17 13.81 -3.96
CA ALA A 51 -1.29 13.86 -3.03
C ALA A 51 -0.82 13.84 -1.57
N LEU A 52 0.18 13.01 -1.22
CA LEU A 52 0.78 12.97 0.12
C LEU A 52 1.46 14.30 0.46
N VAL A 53 2.28 14.83 -0.45
CA VAL A 53 2.94 16.13 -0.26
C VAL A 53 1.91 17.25 -0.04
N SER A 54 0.85 17.26 -0.85
CA SER A 54 -0.23 18.24 -0.72
C SER A 54 -0.96 18.15 0.61
N ALA A 55 -1.24 16.91 1.07
CA ALA A 55 -1.89 16.65 2.36
C ALA A 55 -1.01 17.12 3.53
N ILE A 56 0.30 16.81 3.50
CA ILE A 56 1.25 17.25 4.54
C ILE A 56 1.31 18.79 4.58
N LYS A 57 1.46 19.45 3.42
CA LYS A 57 1.53 20.91 3.33
C LYS A 57 0.24 21.59 3.80
N LYS A 58 -0.92 20.99 3.50
CA LYS A 58 -2.20 21.47 4.02
C LYS A 58 -2.25 21.39 5.53
N LYS A 59 -1.89 20.23 6.10
CA LYS A 59 -1.88 20.01 7.55
C LYS A 59 -0.87 20.91 8.25
N GLU A 60 0.31 21.11 7.66
CA GLU A 60 1.33 22.04 8.17
C GLU A 60 0.81 23.46 8.28
N ARG A 61 0.03 23.95 7.31
CA ARG A 61 -0.61 25.28 7.40
C ARG A 61 -1.58 25.40 8.56
N ASP A 62 -2.29 24.31 8.87
CA ASP A 62 -3.27 24.28 9.95
C ASP A 62 -2.62 24.29 11.33
N ILE A 63 -1.56 23.51 11.52
CA ILE A 63 -0.89 23.32 12.82
C ILE A 63 0.42 24.09 12.97
N GLN A 64 0.91 24.75 11.90
CA GLN A 64 2.15 25.55 11.87
C GLN A 64 3.42 24.76 12.28
N ASN A 65 3.43 23.45 12.02
CA ASN A 65 4.53 22.57 12.35
C ASN A 65 4.60 21.40 11.36
N TYR A 66 5.66 21.37 10.54
CA TYR A 66 5.84 20.31 9.53
C TYR A 66 5.99 18.92 10.16
N LYS A 67 6.82 18.79 11.19
CA LYS A 67 7.07 17.50 11.84
C LYS A 67 5.81 16.88 12.43
N GLU A 68 4.97 17.69 13.07
CA GLU A 68 3.68 17.26 13.58
C GLU A 68 2.71 16.93 12.44
N ALA A 69 2.70 17.71 11.36
CA ALA A 69 1.89 17.44 10.18
C ALA A 69 2.27 16.08 9.55
N PHE A 70 3.55 15.83 9.35
CA PHE A 70 4.05 14.56 8.85
C PHE A 70 3.61 13.39 9.75
N ARG A 71 3.82 13.48 11.05
CA ARG A 71 3.41 12.44 12.00
C ARG A 71 1.91 12.17 11.95
N TYR A 72 1.11 13.23 11.89
CA TYR A 72 -0.34 13.11 11.79
C TYR A 72 -0.76 12.29 10.56
N LEU A 73 -0.20 12.60 9.39
CA LEU A 73 -0.53 11.86 8.15
C LEU A 73 -0.05 10.39 8.21
N ILE A 74 1.13 10.14 8.79
CA ILE A 74 1.64 8.77 8.98
C ILE A 74 0.73 7.96 9.90
N GLU A 75 0.27 8.56 11.00
CA GLU A 75 -0.67 7.92 11.93
C GLU A 75 -2.03 7.65 11.27
N GLU A 76 -2.54 8.60 10.49
CA GLU A 76 -3.79 8.42 9.73
C GLU A 76 -3.71 7.23 8.78
N VAL A 77 -2.62 7.11 8.03
CA VAL A 77 -2.37 5.96 7.14
C VAL A 77 -2.27 4.65 7.93
N ALA A 78 -1.53 4.67 9.05
CA ALA A 78 -1.39 3.49 9.91
C ALA A 78 -2.74 3.02 10.46
N TYR A 79 -3.57 3.94 10.93
CA TYR A 79 -4.93 3.64 11.41
C TYR A 79 -5.81 3.05 10.32
N THR A 80 -5.76 3.62 9.12
CA THR A 80 -6.53 3.14 7.98
C THR A 80 -6.24 1.66 7.70
N TRP A 81 -4.97 1.29 7.59
CA TRP A 81 -4.59 -0.08 7.30
C TRP A 81 -4.78 -1.03 8.47
N PHE A 82 -4.53 -0.57 9.69
CA PHE A 82 -4.78 -1.36 10.90
C PHE A 82 -6.26 -1.77 11.01
N ASN A 83 -7.17 -0.83 10.83
CA ASN A 83 -8.61 -1.10 10.88
C ASN A 83 -9.04 -2.09 9.79
N ARG A 84 -8.50 -1.97 8.59
CA ARG A 84 -8.77 -2.91 7.48
C ARG A 84 -8.24 -4.30 7.76
N LEU A 85 -7.02 -4.41 8.29
CA LEU A 85 -6.46 -5.71 8.68
C LEU A 85 -7.31 -6.42 9.73
N ILE A 86 -7.76 -5.70 10.76
CA ILE A 86 -8.64 -6.26 11.79
C ILE A 86 -9.97 -6.69 11.18
N ALA A 87 -10.59 -5.86 10.36
CA ALA A 87 -11.85 -6.17 9.72
C ALA A 87 -11.75 -7.42 8.83
N ILE A 88 -10.72 -7.50 7.98
CA ILE A 88 -10.48 -8.68 7.14
C ILE A 88 -10.23 -9.91 7.99
N ARG A 89 -9.44 -9.81 9.05
CA ARG A 89 -9.21 -10.94 9.95
C ARG A 89 -10.49 -11.42 10.61
N PHE A 90 -11.33 -10.50 11.06
CA PHE A 90 -12.64 -10.84 11.62
C PHE A 90 -13.52 -11.55 10.59
N MET A 91 -13.62 -11.03 9.37
CA MET A 91 -14.39 -11.65 8.29
C MET A 91 -13.84 -13.03 7.92
N GLU A 92 -12.53 -13.18 7.88
CA GLU A 92 -11.86 -14.43 7.53
C GLU A 92 -12.13 -15.54 8.53
N VAL A 93 -12.00 -15.26 9.84
CA VAL A 93 -12.20 -16.27 10.88
C VAL A 93 -13.67 -16.65 11.09
N ASN A 94 -14.60 -15.81 10.63
CA ASN A 94 -16.04 -16.06 10.69
C ASN A 94 -16.65 -16.50 9.34
N ASP A 95 -15.82 -16.76 8.34
CA ASP A 95 -16.23 -17.14 6.97
C ASP A 95 -17.19 -16.12 6.31
N TYR A 96 -16.97 -14.84 6.54
CA TYR A 96 -17.76 -13.74 5.98
C TYR A 96 -17.18 -13.16 4.69
N LEU A 97 -16.00 -13.61 4.25
CA LEU A 97 -15.43 -13.18 2.98
C LEU A 97 -16.24 -13.77 1.80
N PRO A 98 -16.66 -12.94 0.83
CA PRO A 98 -17.54 -13.38 -0.26
C PRO A 98 -16.97 -14.53 -1.10
N SER A 99 -15.67 -14.52 -1.37
CA SER A 99 -15.00 -15.57 -2.14
C SER A 99 -14.71 -16.84 -1.35
N GLY A 100 -14.76 -16.78 -0.02
CA GLY A 100 -14.27 -17.85 0.86
C GLY A 100 -12.75 -18.04 0.87
N VAL A 101 -12.01 -17.30 0.05
CA VAL A 101 -10.52 -17.35 -0.01
C VAL A 101 -9.94 -16.52 1.13
N ARG A 102 -9.07 -17.13 1.94
CA ARG A 102 -8.44 -16.46 3.07
C ARG A 102 -7.40 -15.44 2.62
N VAL A 103 -7.47 -14.26 3.19
CA VAL A 103 -6.64 -13.09 2.80
C VAL A 103 -5.36 -13.00 3.62
N LEU A 104 -5.43 -13.27 4.91
CA LEU A 104 -4.32 -13.13 5.85
C LEU A 104 -3.76 -14.47 6.34
N SER A 105 -4.39 -15.57 5.98
CA SER A 105 -3.98 -16.91 6.37
C SER A 105 -4.31 -17.94 5.29
N SER A 106 -4.01 -19.19 5.55
CA SER A 106 -4.39 -20.32 4.71
C SER A 106 -5.32 -21.27 5.48
N GLU A 107 -6.27 -21.90 4.79
CA GLU A 107 -7.03 -23.03 5.31
C GLU A 107 -6.11 -24.23 5.61
N ASN A 108 -5.05 -24.36 4.81
CA ASN A 108 -4.02 -25.36 5.07
C ASN A 108 -3.04 -24.84 6.10
N LYS A 109 -3.17 -25.31 7.35
CA LYS A 109 -2.33 -24.91 8.49
C LYS A 109 -0.82 -25.18 8.32
N ALA A 110 -0.44 -26.00 7.34
CA ALA A 110 0.96 -26.25 7.01
C ALA A 110 1.56 -25.17 6.08
N LYS A 111 0.73 -24.34 5.48
CA LYS A 111 1.17 -23.23 4.61
C LYS A 111 1.32 -21.96 5.44
N LYS A 112 2.42 -21.24 5.19
CA LYS A 112 2.65 -19.90 5.76
C LYS A 112 2.02 -18.80 4.89
N GLU A 113 1.96 -19.03 3.58
CA GLU A 113 1.43 -18.07 2.63
C GLU A 113 -0.10 -18.01 2.70
N PRO A 114 -0.69 -16.81 2.65
CA PRO A 114 -2.14 -16.65 2.55
C PRO A 114 -2.70 -17.31 1.29
N ASP A 115 -3.93 -17.81 1.36
CA ASP A 115 -4.60 -18.41 0.20
C ASP A 115 -4.78 -17.40 -0.94
N LEU A 116 -4.97 -16.12 -0.63
CA LEU A 116 -5.02 -15.03 -1.61
C LEU A 116 -3.76 -14.98 -2.50
N VAL A 117 -2.57 -15.20 -1.92
CA VAL A 117 -1.30 -15.23 -2.67
C VAL A 117 -1.13 -16.53 -3.44
N THR A 118 -1.53 -17.65 -2.84
CA THR A 118 -1.40 -18.99 -3.46
C THR A 118 -2.32 -19.14 -4.66
N ALA A 119 -3.58 -18.68 -4.54
CA ALA A 119 -4.63 -18.86 -5.54
C ALA A 119 -5.41 -17.55 -5.81
N PRO A 120 -4.74 -16.50 -6.32
CA PRO A 120 -5.37 -15.19 -6.51
C PRO A 120 -6.53 -15.22 -7.51
N PHE A 121 -6.49 -16.14 -8.48
CA PHE A 121 -7.53 -16.27 -9.50
C PHE A 121 -8.74 -17.09 -9.05
N ASP A 122 -8.70 -17.70 -7.87
CA ASP A 122 -9.85 -18.40 -7.27
C ASP A 122 -10.77 -17.44 -6.47
N THR A 123 -10.38 -16.16 -6.39
CA THR A 123 -11.15 -15.11 -5.73
C THR A 123 -12.23 -14.54 -6.65
N ASP A 124 -13.11 -13.70 -6.10
CA ASP A 124 -14.06 -12.90 -6.87
C ASP A 124 -13.47 -11.57 -7.39
N LEU A 125 -12.16 -11.40 -7.28
CA LEU A 125 -11.46 -10.22 -7.79
C LEU A 125 -11.37 -10.26 -9.31
N GLU A 126 -11.69 -9.14 -9.93
CA GLU A 126 -11.57 -8.97 -11.37
C GLU A 126 -10.21 -8.37 -11.71
N PHE A 127 -9.48 -9.02 -12.62
CA PHE A 127 -8.16 -8.58 -13.06
C PHE A 127 -8.17 -8.25 -14.55
N THR A 128 -7.58 -7.12 -14.91
CA THR A 128 -7.24 -6.82 -16.30
C THR A 128 -6.14 -7.76 -16.79
N SER A 129 -5.96 -7.86 -18.11
CA SER A 129 -4.86 -8.67 -18.67
C SER A 129 -3.49 -8.23 -18.15
N SER A 130 -3.26 -6.92 -18.05
CA SER A 130 -2.01 -6.38 -17.51
C SER A 130 -1.79 -6.74 -16.04
N GLU A 131 -2.85 -6.74 -15.22
CA GLU A 131 -2.78 -7.15 -13.82
C GLU A 131 -2.50 -8.66 -13.69
N GLN A 132 -3.10 -9.48 -14.54
CA GLN A 132 -2.84 -10.92 -14.59
C GLN A 132 -1.38 -11.21 -14.92
N ASP A 133 -0.82 -10.55 -15.95
CA ASP A 133 0.58 -10.67 -16.32
C ASP A 133 1.51 -10.24 -15.17
N LYS A 134 1.18 -9.15 -14.50
CA LYS A 134 1.94 -8.66 -13.34
C LYS A 134 1.91 -9.66 -12.17
N ILE A 135 0.74 -10.24 -11.87
CA ILE A 135 0.60 -11.26 -10.82
C ILE A 135 1.46 -12.49 -11.13
N ILE A 136 1.41 -12.98 -12.37
CA ILE A 136 2.21 -14.13 -12.81
C ILE A 136 3.69 -13.81 -12.67
N GLN A 137 4.13 -12.64 -13.15
CA GLN A 137 5.52 -12.19 -13.05
C GLN A 137 6.00 -12.15 -11.60
N LEU A 138 5.23 -11.53 -10.69
CA LEU A 138 5.59 -11.42 -9.28
C LEU A 138 5.70 -12.79 -8.60
N LYS A 139 4.86 -13.75 -9.00
CA LYS A 139 4.97 -15.15 -8.52
C LYS A 139 6.24 -15.82 -9.03
N ASP A 140 6.55 -15.69 -10.30
CA ASP A 140 7.73 -16.28 -10.93
C ASP A 140 9.02 -15.70 -10.36
N ASP A 141 9.04 -14.41 -10.07
CA ASP A 141 10.17 -13.70 -9.46
C ASP A 141 10.26 -13.88 -7.94
N ASN A 142 9.30 -14.59 -7.34
CA ASN A 142 9.17 -14.77 -5.88
C ASN A 142 9.06 -13.47 -5.08
N GLU A 143 8.49 -12.44 -5.69
CA GLU A 143 8.21 -11.12 -5.10
C GLU A 143 6.86 -11.14 -4.35
N LEU A 144 6.76 -12.03 -3.34
CA LEU A 144 5.49 -12.37 -2.71
C LEU A 144 4.93 -11.24 -1.83
N ASP A 145 5.78 -10.41 -1.24
CA ASP A 145 5.32 -9.27 -0.43
C ASP A 145 4.64 -8.21 -1.30
N GLU A 146 5.20 -7.91 -2.48
CA GLU A 146 4.58 -6.99 -3.42
C GLU A 146 3.31 -7.58 -4.05
N LEU A 147 3.32 -8.88 -4.35
CA LEU A 147 2.13 -9.59 -4.82
C LEU A 147 1.01 -9.50 -3.78
N PHE A 148 1.31 -9.79 -2.51
CA PHE A 148 0.35 -9.70 -1.42
C PHE A 148 -0.20 -8.28 -1.27
N ARG A 149 0.68 -7.28 -1.31
CA ARG A 149 0.30 -5.86 -1.24
C ARG A 149 -0.73 -5.49 -2.31
N ILE A 150 -0.47 -5.83 -3.57
CA ILE A 150 -1.37 -5.53 -4.70
C ILE A 150 -2.72 -6.22 -4.51
N LEU A 151 -2.71 -7.51 -4.17
CA LEU A 151 -3.93 -8.29 -3.98
C LEU A 151 -4.73 -7.82 -2.76
N PHE A 152 -4.05 -7.46 -1.68
CA PHE A 152 -4.67 -6.95 -0.46
C PHE A 152 -5.38 -5.61 -0.68
N ILE A 153 -4.75 -4.68 -1.39
CA ILE A 153 -5.36 -3.40 -1.77
C ILE A 153 -6.62 -3.66 -2.61
N LYS A 154 -6.52 -4.53 -3.60
CA LYS A 154 -7.65 -4.86 -4.48
C LYS A 154 -8.80 -5.53 -3.71
N GLN A 155 -8.49 -6.40 -2.77
CA GLN A 155 -9.48 -7.02 -1.89
C GLN A 155 -10.18 -5.99 -1.00
N CYS A 156 -9.44 -5.05 -0.41
CA CYS A 156 -10.03 -3.97 0.38
C CYS A 156 -10.95 -3.08 -0.46
N ASN A 157 -10.56 -2.74 -1.68
CA ASN A 157 -11.38 -1.93 -2.58
C ASN A 157 -12.64 -2.69 -3.03
N LYS A 158 -12.59 -4.01 -3.17
CA LYS A 158 -13.77 -4.84 -3.45
C LYS A 158 -14.74 -4.88 -2.26
N LEU A 159 -14.21 -4.96 -1.05
CA LEU A 159 -15.02 -4.96 0.18
C LEU A 159 -15.70 -3.62 0.46
N HIS A 160 -15.24 -2.52 -0.18
CA HIS A 160 -15.92 -1.24 -0.14
C HIS A 160 -17.39 -1.34 -0.56
N ASP A 161 -17.71 -2.18 -1.54
CA ASP A 161 -19.09 -2.35 -2.04
C ASP A 161 -20.03 -2.94 -0.98
N ILE A 162 -19.48 -3.64 0.02
CA ILE A 162 -20.21 -4.27 1.12
C ILE A 162 -20.19 -3.42 2.38
N LEU A 163 -19.03 -2.85 2.71
CA LEU A 163 -18.76 -2.09 3.93
C LEU A 163 -18.07 -0.77 3.60
N PRO A 164 -18.76 0.19 2.96
CA PRO A 164 -18.14 1.41 2.45
C PRO A 164 -17.50 2.28 3.52
N ASP A 165 -18.07 2.33 4.74
CA ASP A 165 -17.53 3.15 5.84
C ASP A 165 -16.24 2.58 6.44
N LEU A 166 -16.01 1.27 6.28
CA LEU A 166 -14.83 0.58 6.82
C LEU A 166 -13.73 0.43 5.77
N PHE A 167 -14.13 0.25 4.51
CA PHE A 167 -13.24 0.06 3.37
C PHE A 167 -13.42 1.20 2.37
N GLU A 168 -13.16 2.45 2.77
CA GLU A 168 -13.09 3.56 1.83
C GLU A 168 -12.12 3.23 0.70
N LYS A 169 -12.50 3.53 -0.54
CA LYS A 169 -11.61 3.31 -1.68
C LYS A 169 -10.35 4.15 -1.52
N THR A 170 -9.21 3.48 -1.59
CA THR A 170 -7.91 4.12 -1.54
C THR A 170 -7.22 3.95 -2.89
N ASP A 171 -7.10 5.03 -3.61
CA ASP A 171 -6.23 5.18 -4.76
C ASP A 171 -5.23 6.33 -4.57
N ASP A 172 -5.06 6.73 -3.33
CA ASP A 172 -4.23 7.84 -2.87
C ASP A 172 -2.91 7.37 -2.22
N TYR A 173 -2.28 8.27 -1.46
CA TYR A 173 -1.04 8.01 -0.74
C TYR A 173 -1.13 6.91 0.34
N SER A 174 -2.32 6.54 0.80
CA SER A 174 -2.48 5.41 1.73
C SER A 174 -2.05 4.10 1.08
N GLU A 175 -2.36 3.89 -0.21
CA GLU A 175 -1.85 2.74 -0.98
C GLU A 175 -0.34 2.81 -1.16
N LEU A 176 0.19 3.99 -1.51
CA LEU A 176 1.62 4.19 -1.72
C LEU A 176 2.46 3.81 -0.49
N LEU A 177 1.96 4.14 0.70
CA LEU A 177 2.66 3.92 1.97
C LEU A 177 2.38 2.54 2.60
N LEU A 178 1.52 1.73 2.00
CA LEU A 178 1.23 0.39 2.52
C LEU A 178 2.47 -0.51 2.39
N THR A 179 2.88 -1.05 3.51
CA THR A 179 3.88 -2.12 3.61
C THR A 179 3.36 -3.19 4.54
N ILE A 180 3.16 -4.40 4.03
CA ILE A 180 2.72 -5.55 4.82
C ILE A 180 3.64 -6.71 4.48
N PRO A 181 4.81 -6.84 5.15
CA PRO A 181 5.62 -8.03 5.01
C PRO A 181 4.91 -9.20 5.69
N PHE A 182 4.57 -10.24 4.94
CA PHE A 182 4.05 -11.48 5.51
C PHE A 182 5.10 -12.61 5.50
N THR A 183 6.20 -12.39 4.78
CA THR A 183 7.30 -13.33 4.66
C THR A 183 8.31 -13.22 5.80
N ASP A 184 8.23 -12.17 6.61
CA ASP A 184 9.09 -11.99 7.77
C ASP A 184 8.50 -12.71 9.00
N PRO A 185 9.28 -13.58 9.68
CA PRO A 185 8.79 -14.40 10.80
C PRO A 185 8.53 -13.61 12.09
#